data_3abc546931e12e1d9697dbc03170b8a7
#
_entry.id   3abc546931e12e1d9697dbc03170b8a7
#
_cell.length_a   1.000
_cell.length_b   1.000
_cell.length_c   1.000
_cell.angle_alpha   90.00
_cell.angle_beta   90.00
_cell.angle_gamma   90.00
#
_symmetry.space_group_name_H-M   'P 1'
#
loop_
_entity.id
_entity.type
_entity.pdbx_description
1 polymer ?
#
loop_
_entity_poly.entity_id
_entity_poly.type
_entity_poly.pdbx_seq_one_letter_code
_entity_poly.pdbx_strand_id
1 'polypeptide(L)'
;MVVFPCAKINLGLQVVGVRENGYHDIETVFYPIPLHDALEITPMDDEFPSDTRCDIKITGNFIPGKDTDNLVVKAYKLLANDFDLPKIHIHLFKQIPTQAGLGGGSSDAAYMLKLLNEQFSLNLTIDKLKDYAARLGADCAFFIKSEPCFASGIGDVLEPISNSSHLLKGYKLALIKPDIAISTQRAYQQINVKKPSVSCKDIIHKPIKCWKDELFNDFETPVFQEFPEMKVIKEQLYQQGAIYASMSGSGSTIYGIFEDEPKNIHKLFDSYFTEVLTL
;
A
#
# COMPACT_ATOMS: atom_id res chain seq x y z
N MET A 1 -21.07 -7.04 7.94
CA MET A 1 -20.82 -6.20 6.72
C MET A 1 -19.45 -6.56 6.17
N VAL A 2 -19.28 -6.56 4.83
CA VAL A 2 -18.02 -6.89 4.14
C VAL A 2 -17.55 -5.66 3.37
N VAL A 3 -16.23 -5.37 3.43
CA VAL A 3 -15.55 -4.35 2.62
C VAL A 3 -14.33 -4.93 1.93
N PHE A 4 -13.82 -4.25 0.89
CA PHE A 4 -12.71 -4.71 0.07
C PHE A 4 -11.55 -3.71 0.12
N PRO A 5 -10.64 -3.85 1.10
CA PRO A 5 -9.44 -3.01 1.19
C PRO A 5 -8.58 -3.14 -0.06
N CYS A 6 -8.31 -2.01 -0.75
CA CYS A 6 -7.49 -2.01 -1.96
C CYS A 6 -6.01 -1.87 -1.64
N ALA A 7 -5.14 -2.36 -2.54
CA ALA A 7 -3.72 -2.07 -2.51
C ALA A 7 -3.40 -0.69 -3.10
N LYS A 8 -2.15 -0.26 -3.00
CA LYS A 8 -1.58 0.92 -3.67
C LYS A 8 -0.22 0.61 -4.26
N ILE A 9 0.19 1.41 -5.24
CA ILE A 9 1.58 1.54 -5.68
C ILE A 9 2.09 2.95 -5.43
N ASN A 10 3.41 3.10 -5.43
CA ASN A 10 4.07 4.41 -5.41
C ASN A 10 4.50 4.76 -6.84
N LEU A 11 4.02 5.88 -7.39
CA LEU A 11 4.51 6.45 -8.63
C LEU A 11 5.63 7.44 -8.29
N GLY A 12 6.86 6.95 -8.40
CA GLY A 12 8.03 7.61 -7.83
C GLY A 12 8.05 7.58 -6.30
N LEU A 13 9.25 7.66 -5.73
CA LEU A 13 9.46 7.86 -4.31
C LEU A 13 10.82 8.51 -4.11
N GLN A 14 10.82 9.73 -3.62
CA GLN A 14 12.00 10.56 -3.42
C GLN A 14 12.20 10.80 -1.93
N VAL A 15 13.39 10.55 -1.42
CA VAL A 15 13.76 10.84 -0.01
C VAL A 15 14.44 12.20 0.02
N VAL A 16 13.70 13.21 0.50
CA VAL A 16 14.06 14.63 0.35
C VAL A 16 14.70 15.26 1.58
N GLY A 17 14.68 14.57 2.72
CA GLY A 17 15.24 15.06 3.97
C GLY A 17 15.38 14.00 5.06
N VAL A 18 16.15 14.33 6.10
CA VAL A 18 16.25 13.54 7.34
C VAL A 18 15.91 14.47 8.50
N ARG A 19 14.98 14.05 9.36
CA ARG A 19 14.57 14.80 10.56
C ARG A 19 15.50 14.49 11.74
N GLU A 20 15.54 15.38 12.73
CA GLU A 20 16.34 15.20 13.95
C GLU A 20 15.99 13.92 14.74
N ASN A 21 14.75 13.44 14.62
CA ASN A 21 14.28 12.21 15.25
C ASN A 21 14.61 10.94 14.44
N GLY A 22 15.37 11.06 13.34
CA GLY A 22 15.81 9.97 12.49
C GLY A 22 14.77 9.52 11.43
N TYR A 23 13.58 10.13 11.40
CA TYR A 23 12.62 9.90 10.30
C TYR A 23 13.08 10.62 9.04
N HIS A 24 12.62 10.14 7.89
CA HIS A 24 12.93 10.72 6.59
C HIS A 24 11.71 11.41 6.02
N ASP A 25 11.93 12.60 5.45
CA ASP A 25 10.91 13.24 4.63
C ASP A 25 10.95 12.64 3.23
N ILE A 26 9.78 12.29 2.73
CA ILE A 26 9.60 11.70 1.41
C ILE A 26 8.65 12.53 0.56
N GLU A 27 8.78 12.37 -0.76
CA GLU A 27 7.79 12.76 -1.75
C GLU A 27 7.44 11.56 -2.60
N THR A 28 6.14 11.27 -2.74
CA THR A 28 5.65 10.18 -3.58
C THR A 28 4.23 10.46 -4.05
N VAL A 29 3.79 9.74 -5.07
CA VAL A 29 2.38 9.69 -5.42
C VAL A 29 1.83 8.32 -5.09
N PHE A 30 0.85 8.27 -4.18
CA PHE A 30 0.08 7.06 -3.92
C PHE A 30 -0.99 6.89 -4.99
N TYR A 31 -1.03 5.72 -5.60
CA TYR A 31 -2.03 5.34 -6.58
C TYR A 31 -2.71 4.04 -6.17
N PRO A 32 -4.04 4.04 -5.89
CA PRO A 32 -4.75 2.83 -5.51
C PRO A 32 -4.90 1.92 -6.73
N ILE A 33 -4.84 0.62 -6.51
CA ILE A 33 -4.94 -0.39 -7.56
C ILE A 33 -6.01 -1.44 -7.23
N PRO A 34 -6.65 -2.08 -8.23
CA PRO A 34 -7.74 -3.01 -8.04
C PRO A 34 -7.27 -4.43 -7.64
N LEU A 35 -6.37 -4.50 -6.67
CA LEU A 35 -6.01 -5.71 -5.94
C LEU A 35 -6.53 -5.54 -4.50
N HIS A 36 -7.38 -6.46 -4.03
CA HIS A 36 -8.14 -6.26 -2.79
C HIS A 36 -7.99 -7.44 -1.84
N ASP A 37 -8.00 -7.13 -0.55
CA ASP A 37 -8.35 -8.06 0.50
C ASP A 37 -9.88 -8.07 0.71
N ALA A 38 -10.40 -8.95 1.54
CA ALA A 38 -11.78 -8.86 2.02
C ALA A 38 -11.79 -8.85 3.56
N LEU A 39 -12.51 -7.90 4.12
CA LEU A 39 -12.63 -7.71 5.56
C LEU A 39 -14.10 -7.72 5.97
N GLU A 40 -14.44 -8.62 6.88
CA GLU A 40 -15.77 -8.77 7.45
C GLU A 40 -15.73 -8.61 8.96
N ILE A 41 -16.74 -7.97 9.53
CA ILE A 41 -17.01 -7.99 10.96
C ILE A 41 -18.43 -8.46 11.24
N THR A 42 -18.56 -9.25 12.31
CA THR A 42 -19.83 -9.75 12.82
C THR A 42 -19.87 -9.50 14.34
N PRO A 43 -20.94 -8.87 14.90
CA PRO A 43 -21.11 -8.80 16.33
C PRO A 43 -21.11 -10.20 16.95
N MET A 44 -20.45 -10.35 18.10
CA MET A 44 -20.51 -11.61 18.87
C MET A 44 -21.90 -11.77 19.48
N ASP A 45 -22.37 -13.00 19.48
CA ASP A 45 -23.59 -13.43 20.15
C ASP A 45 -23.30 -14.57 21.14
N ASP A 46 -24.37 -15.05 21.79
CA ASP A 46 -24.26 -16.13 22.78
C ASP A 46 -23.96 -17.50 22.15
N GLU A 47 -24.16 -17.68 20.83
CA GLU A 47 -23.88 -18.93 20.13
C GLU A 47 -22.38 -19.07 19.84
N PHE A 48 -21.68 -17.95 19.61
CA PHE A 48 -20.25 -17.92 19.34
C PHE A 48 -19.52 -16.94 20.27
N PRO A 49 -19.47 -17.22 21.60
CA PRO A 49 -18.84 -16.34 22.55
C PRO A 49 -17.30 -16.39 22.42
N SER A 50 -16.66 -15.24 22.70
CA SER A 50 -15.21 -15.14 22.85
C SER A 50 -14.86 -14.41 24.15
N ASP A 51 -13.75 -14.81 24.78
CA ASP A 51 -13.24 -14.14 25.99
C ASP A 51 -12.65 -12.76 25.69
N THR A 52 -12.30 -12.49 24.43
CA THR A 52 -11.74 -11.20 23.99
C THR A 52 -12.83 -10.27 23.47
N ARG A 53 -12.57 -8.95 23.48
CA ARG A 53 -13.48 -7.97 22.88
C ARG A 53 -13.53 -8.05 21.34
N CYS A 54 -12.45 -8.51 20.72
CA CYS A 54 -12.40 -8.85 19.30
C CYS A 54 -11.44 -10.02 19.09
N ASP A 55 -11.82 -10.96 18.28
CA ASP A 55 -10.94 -11.98 17.72
C ASP A 55 -10.83 -11.83 16.21
N ILE A 56 -9.79 -12.40 15.63
CA ILE A 56 -9.53 -12.33 14.19
C ILE A 56 -9.23 -13.71 13.64
N LYS A 57 -9.92 -14.07 12.57
CA LYS A 57 -9.58 -15.21 11.72
C LYS A 57 -8.98 -14.68 10.42
N ILE A 58 -7.77 -15.11 10.11
CA ILE A 58 -7.08 -14.75 8.87
C ILE A 58 -7.07 -15.96 7.94
N THR A 59 -7.43 -15.75 6.67
CA THR A 59 -7.36 -16.75 5.60
C THR A 59 -6.66 -16.15 4.38
N GLY A 60 -6.25 -17.00 3.41
CA GLY A 60 -5.45 -16.55 2.26
C GLY A 60 -3.96 -16.46 2.59
N ASN A 61 -3.30 -15.38 2.18
CA ASN A 61 -1.87 -15.18 2.39
C ASN A 61 -1.52 -15.10 3.89
N PHE A 62 -0.45 -15.78 4.26
CA PHE A 62 0.02 -15.79 5.65
C PHE A 62 0.50 -14.42 6.12
N ILE A 63 0.09 -14.01 7.33
CA ILE A 63 0.59 -12.83 8.03
C ILE A 63 1.42 -13.30 9.22
N PRO A 64 2.72 -12.99 9.29
CA PRO A 64 3.53 -13.32 10.46
C PRO A 64 3.17 -12.45 11.66
N GLY A 65 3.33 -12.99 12.88
CA GLY A 65 3.13 -12.25 14.12
C GLY A 65 1.94 -12.74 14.94
N LYS A 66 1.59 -12.00 15.98
CA LYS A 66 0.45 -12.29 16.85
C LYS A 66 -0.77 -11.52 16.36
N ASP A 67 -1.96 -12.09 16.55
CA ASP A 67 -3.23 -11.45 16.21
C ASP A 67 -3.38 -10.07 16.86
N THR A 68 -2.89 -9.92 18.09
CA THR A 68 -2.91 -8.64 18.83
C THR A 68 -2.08 -7.53 18.18
N ASP A 69 -1.11 -7.88 17.34
CA ASP A 69 -0.24 -6.96 16.62
C ASP A 69 -0.81 -6.57 15.26
N ASN A 70 -1.84 -7.27 14.79
CA ASN A 70 -2.52 -6.98 13.54
C ASN A 70 -3.15 -5.58 13.59
N LEU A 71 -2.93 -4.78 12.52
CA LEU A 71 -3.42 -3.40 12.45
C LEU A 71 -4.96 -3.32 12.45
N VAL A 72 -5.66 -4.33 11.96
CA VAL A 72 -7.13 -4.41 12.02
C VAL A 72 -7.60 -4.50 13.47
N VAL A 73 -6.95 -5.34 14.29
CA VAL A 73 -7.26 -5.46 15.72
C VAL A 73 -6.91 -4.17 16.46
N LYS A 74 -5.77 -3.54 16.10
CA LYS A 74 -5.39 -2.23 16.67
C LYS A 74 -6.39 -1.14 16.31
N ALA A 75 -6.93 -1.14 15.10
CA ALA A 75 -7.96 -0.20 14.65
C ALA A 75 -9.25 -0.33 15.46
N TYR A 76 -9.72 -1.58 15.70
CA TYR A 76 -10.85 -1.82 16.60
C TYR A 76 -10.59 -1.28 18.01
N LYS A 77 -9.46 -1.68 18.61
CA LYS A 77 -9.09 -1.24 19.98
C LYS A 77 -9.00 0.28 20.09
N LEU A 78 -8.48 0.93 19.05
CA LEU A 78 -8.32 2.38 19.02
C LEU A 78 -9.66 3.10 19.09
N LEU A 79 -10.66 2.65 18.32
CA LEU A 79 -12.02 3.21 18.38
C LEU A 79 -12.76 2.77 19.65
N ALA A 80 -12.55 1.55 20.15
CA ALA A 80 -13.16 1.05 21.36
C ALA A 80 -12.71 1.76 22.65
N ASN A 81 -11.63 2.55 22.61
CA ASN A 81 -11.24 3.43 23.71
C ASN A 81 -12.13 4.68 23.81
N ASP A 82 -12.67 5.15 22.68
CA ASP A 82 -13.40 6.40 22.59
C ASP A 82 -14.92 6.16 22.41
N PHE A 83 -15.32 4.94 21.99
CA PHE A 83 -16.70 4.55 21.73
C PHE A 83 -17.05 3.22 22.42
N ASP A 84 -18.29 3.09 22.85
CA ASP A 84 -18.81 1.82 23.38
C ASP A 84 -19.15 0.87 22.21
N LEU A 85 -18.13 0.15 21.73
CA LEU A 85 -18.28 -0.83 20.64
C LEU A 85 -18.63 -2.20 21.22
N PRO A 86 -19.53 -2.95 20.56
CA PRO A 86 -19.80 -4.33 20.94
C PRO A 86 -18.58 -5.22 20.69
N LYS A 87 -18.59 -6.41 21.31
CA LYS A 87 -17.66 -7.47 20.94
C LYS A 87 -17.90 -7.92 19.50
N ILE A 88 -16.83 -8.19 18.75
CA ILE A 88 -16.91 -8.59 17.34
C ILE A 88 -15.98 -9.75 16.99
N HIS A 89 -16.42 -10.57 16.03
CA HIS A 89 -15.56 -11.44 15.23
C HIS A 89 -15.10 -10.71 13.97
N ILE A 90 -13.82 -10.87 13.64
CA ILE A 90 -13.21 -10.31 12.44
C ILE A 90 -12.79 -11.46 11.54
N HIS A 91 -13.16 -11.42 10.25
CA HIS A 91 -12.61 -12.29 9.23
C HIS A 91 -11.86 -11.44 8.21
N LEU A 92 -10.57 -11.72 8.04
CA LEU A 92 -9.70 -11.08 7.06
C LEU A 92 -9.20 -12.11 6.06
N PHE A 93 -9.65 -12.00 4.80
CA PHE A 93 -9.14 -12.79 3.68
C PHE A 93 -8.05 -11.99 2.97
N LYS A 94 -6.80 -12.47 3.05
CA LYS A 94 -5.62 -11.81 2.49
C LYS A 94 -5.30 -12.30 1.08
N GLN A 95 -5.36 -11.40 0.11
CA GLN A 95 -4.86 -11.57 -1.25
C GLN A 95 -3.65 -10.68 -1.52
N ILE A 96 -3.61 -9.47 -0.94
CA ILE A 96 -2.48 -8.55 -1.05
C ILE A 96 -1.29 -9.16 -0.29
N PRO A 97 -0.14 -9.39 -0.96
CA PRO A 97 1.05 -9.92 -0.30
C PRO A 97 1.54 -9.01 0.84
N THR A 98 2.02 -9.64 1.91
CA THR A 98 2.63 -8.91 3.04
C THR A 98 4.05 -8.46 2.71
N GLN A 99 4.53 -7.39 3.34
CA GLN A 99 5.89 -6.85 3.15
C GLN A 99 6.23 -6.63 1.67
N ALA A 100 5.27 -6.13 0.91
CA ALA A 100 5.33 -6.01 -0.54
C ALA A 100 5.44 -4.57 -1.05
N GLY A 101 5.41 -3.55 -0.19
CA GLY A 101 5.32 -2.15 -0.62
C GLY A 101 3.93 -1.73 -1.14
N LEU A 102 2.92 -2.60 -1.02
CA LEU A 102 1.57 -2.41 -1.56
C LEU A 102 0.56 -1.83 -0.55
N GLY A 103 0.96 -1.60 0.68
CA GLY A 103 0.14 -0.96 1.71
C GLY A 103 -1.01 -1.81 2.26
N GLY A 104 -1.05 -3.14 2.01
CA GLY A 104 -2.17 -4.00 2.36
C GLY A 104 -2.60 -3.92 3.82
N GLY A 105 -1.67 -4.04 4.79
CA GLY A 105 -2.02 -3.96 6.21
C GLY A 105 -2.54 -2.58 6.64
N SER A 106 -2.02 -1.49 6.05
CA SER A 106 -2.51 -0.13 6.28
C SER A 106 -3.91 0.09 5.68
N SER A 107 -4.15 -0.53 4.53
CA SER A 107 -5.47 -0.55 3.89
C SER A 107 -6.48 -1.29 4.77
N ASP A 108 -6.17 -2.50 5.22
CA ASP A 108 -7.04 -3.29 6.10
C ASP A 108 -7.43 -2.49 7.35
N ALA A 109 -6.47 -1.82 7.98
CA ALA A 109 -6.72 -1.00 9.17
C ALA A 109 -7.63 0.22 8.88
N ALA A 110 -7.39 0.94 7.78
CA ALA A 110 -8.20 2.08 7.40
C ALA A 110 -9.64 1.66 7.05
N TYR A 111 -9.78 0.55 6.34
CA TYR A 111 -11.10 0.00 6.02
C TYR A 111 -11.81 -0.54 7.26
N MET A 112 -11.08 -1.05 8.26
CA MET A 112 -11.66 -1.41 9.57
C MET A 112 -12.24 -0.19 10.27
N LEU A 113 -11.54 0.96 10.28
CA LEU A 113 -12.07 2.20 10.86
C LEU A 113 -13.36 2.65 10.14
N LYS A 114 -13.38 2.59 8.79
CA LYS A 114 -14.57 2.92 7.98
C LYS A 114 -15.72 1.98 8.28
N LEU A 115 -15.44 0.68 8.33
CA LEU A 115 -16.41 -0.37 8.57
C LEU A 115 -17.08 -0.25 9.94
N LEU A 116 -16.28 0.00 11.00
CA LEU A 116 -16.80 0.25 12.35
C LEU A 116 -17.64 1.54 12.41
N ASN A 117 -17.17 2.62 11.75
CA ASN A 117 -17.90 3.88 11.69
C ASN A 117 -19.28 3.71 11.06
N GLU A 118 -19.36 2.96 9.97
CA GLU A 118 -20.59 2.72 9.22
C GLU A 118 -21.52 1.76 9.99
N GLN A 119 -21.02 0.59 10.39
CA GLN A 119 -21.81 -0.48 10.99
C GLN A 119 -22.41 -0.07 12.35
N PHE A 120 -21.67 0.71 13.14
CA PHE A 120 -22.08 1.15 14.46
C PHE A 120 -22.50 2.63 14.52
N SER A 121 -22.67 3.26 13.36
CA SER A 121 -23.16 4.64 13.23
C SER A 121 -22.43 5.65 14.15
N LEU A 122 -21.07 5.58 14.15
CA LEU A 122 -20.25 6.43 15.02
C LEU A 122 -20.24 7.90 14.58
N ASN A 123 -20.73 8.19 13.37
CA ASN A 123 -20.83 9.53 12.79
C ASN A 123 -19.50 10.29 12.72
N LEU A 124 -18.39 9.56 12.54
CA LEU A 124 -17.08 10.15 12.35
C LEU A 124 -16.96 10.74 10.95
N THR A 125 -16.47 11.96 10.86
CA THR A 125 -16.15 12.61 9.59
C THR A 125 -14.90 11.97 8.96
N ILE A 126 -14.69 12.20 7.66
CA ILE A 126 -13.50 11.75 6.93
C ILE A 126 -12.22 12.25 7.62
N ASP A 127 -12.19 13.50 8.08
CA ASP A 127 -11.00 14.06 8.74
C ASP A 127 -10.74 13.38 10.09
N LYS A 128 -11.79 13.09 10.86
CA LYS A 128 -11.64 12.30 12.09
C LYS A 128 -11.16 10.87 11.83
N LEU A 129 -11.66 10.22 10.78
CA LEU A 129 -11.16 8.90 10.38
C LEU A 129 -9.68 8.95 9.98
N LYS A 130 -9.23 10.02 9.28
CA LYS A 130 -7.81 10.23 8.97
C LYS A 130 -6.96 10.44 10.23
N ASP A 131 -7.46 11.18 11.23
CA ASP A 131 -6.77 11.37 12.52
C ASP A 131 -6.55 10.02 13.23
N TYR A 132 -7.57 9.14 13.25
CA TYR A 132 -7.42 7.78 13.79
C TYR A 132 -6.46 6.94 12.96
N ALA A 133 -6.57 6.99 11.63
CA ALA A 133 -5.73 6.23 10.72
C ALA A 133 -4.25 6.60 10.86
N ALA A 134 -3.91 7.89 10.98
CA ALA A 134 -2.53 8.38 11.17
C ALA A 134 -1.87 7.81 12.44
N ARG A 135 -2.66 7.50 13.49
CA ARG A 135 -2.16 6.88 14.74
C ARG A 135 -1.81 5.39 14.56
N LEU A 136 -2.32 4.73 13.50
CA LEU A 136 -2.06 3.32 13.19
C LEU A 136 -0.84 3.14 12.27
N GLY A 137 -0.60 4.10 11.37
CA GLY A 137 0.54 4.06 10.46
C GLY A 137 0.49 5.17 9.41
N ALA A 138 1.64 5.53 8.85
CA ALA A 138 1.78 6.65 7.91
C ALA A 138 0.88 6.48 6.66
N ASP A 139 0.84 5.29 6.08
CA ASP A 139 0.04 5.02 4.87
C ASP A 139 -1.47 4.86 5.16
N CYS A 140 -1.89 4.70 6.45
CA CYS A 140 -3.30 4.38 6.75
C CYS A 140 -4.25 5.53 6.37
N ALA A 141 -3.83 6.79 6.55
CA ALA A 141 -4.67 7.94 6.25
C ALA A 141 -5.02 8.04 4.74
N PHE A 142 -4.13 7.58 3.86
CA PHE A 142 -4.39 7.48 2.42
C PHE A 142 -5.62 6.62 2.11
N PHE A 143 -5.74 5.45 2.77
CA PHE A 143 -6.77 4.48 2.49
C PHE A 143 -8.17 4.86 3.01
N ILE A 144 -8.30 5.95 3.76
CA ILE A 144 -9.62 6.48 4.14
C ILE A 144 -10.39 6.92 2.90
N LYS A 145 -9.70 7.56 1.93
CA LYS A 145 -10.30 7.93 0.62
C LYS A 145 -9.97 6.97 -0.50
N SER A 146 -8.75 6.40 -0.50
CA SER A 146 -8.24 5.54 -1.57
C SER A 146 -8.31 6.23 -2.94
N GLU A 147 -7.89 7.49 -3.01
CA GLU A 147 -7.82 8.29 -4.22
C GLU A 147 -6.37 8.67 -4.52
N PRO A 148 -5.94 8.76 -5.81
CA PRO A 148 -4.59 9.17 -6.12
C PRO A 148 -4.25 10.51 -5.48
N CYS A 149 -3.12 10.57 -4.75
CA CYS A 149 -2.70 11.77 -4.06
C CYS A 149 -1.17 11.88 -4.01
N PHE A 150 -0.67 13.10 -3.96
CA PHE A 150 0.70 13.38 -3.59
C PHE A 150 0.85 13.29 -2.08
N ALA A 151 1.87 12.57 -1.64
CA ALA A 151 2.19 12.40 -0.23
C ALA A 151 3.57 12.99 0.08
N SER A 152 3.65 13.79 1.12
CA SER A 152 4.89 14.41 1.63
C SER A 152 5.02 14.19 3.15
N GLY A 153 6.04 14.82 3.77
CA GLY A 153 6.37 14.54 5.16
C GLY A 153 6.90 13.12 5.30
N ILE A 154 6.45 12.35 6.28
CA ILE A 154 6.78 10.91 6.40
C ILE A 154 5.83 10.03 5.56
N GLY A 155 5.07 10.60 4.63
CA GLY A 155 4.01 9.99 3.85
C GLY A 155 2.61 10.29 4.40
N ASP A 156 2.50 11.20 5.37
CA ASP A 156 1.31 11.52 6.15
C ASP A 156 0.60 12.82 5.71
N VAL A 157 1.28 13.69 4.98
CA VAL A 157 0.69 14.92 4.41
C VAL A 157 0.19 14.61 3.00
N LEU A 158 -1.13 14.53 2.83
CA LEU A 158 -1.78 14.08 1.60
C LEU A 158 -2.44 15.23 0.86
N GLU A 159 -2.02 15.48 -0.37
CA GLU A 159 -2.59 16.48 -1.26
C GLU A 159 -3.27 15.82 -2.46
N PRO A 160 -4.56 16.12 -2.74
CA PRO A 160 -5.22 15.59 -3.93
C PRO A 160 -4.50 15.99 -5.22
N ILE A 161 -4.47 15.07 -6.20
CA ILE A 161 -3.93 15.33 -7.53
C ILE A 161 -5.07 15.72 -8.47
N SER A 162 -4.95 16.87 -9.14
CA SER A 162 -5.92 17.33 -10.12
C SER A 162 -5.99 16.34 -11.29
N ASN A 163 -7.22 16.03 -11.76
CA ASN A 163 -7.47 15.13 -12.89
C ASN A 163 -6.90 13.70 -12.72
N SER A 164 -6.68 13.25 -11.50
CA SER A 164 -6.08 11.96 -11.17
C SER A 164 -6.88 10.75 -11.63
N SER A 165 -8.21 10.90 -11.80
CA SER A 165 -9.12 9.81 -12.23
C SER A 165 -8.81 9.25 -13.63
N HIS A 166 -8.02 9.95 -14.44
CA HIS A 166 -7.65 9.53 -15.79
C HIS A 166 -6.15 9.18 -15.93
N LEU A 167 -5.37 9.34 -14.86
CA LEU A 167 -3.90 9.26 -14.93
C LEU A 167 -3.40 7.94 -15.53
N LEU A 168 -3.95 6.80 -15.10
CA LEU A 168 -3.57 5.46 -15.58
C LEU A 168 -4.77 4.66 -16.11
N LYS A 169 -5.89 5.34 -16.36
CA LYS A 169 -7.12 4.64 -16.80
C LYS A 169 -6.92 3.92 -18.13
N GLY A 170 -7.22 2.62 -18.13
CA GLY A 170 -7.15 1.77 -19.30
C GLY A 170 -5.79 1.08 -19.51
N TYR A 171 -4.75 1.52 -18.79
CA TYR A 171 -3.46 0.82 -18.81
C TYR A 171 -3.54 -0.53 -18.08
N LYS A 172 -2.62 -1.42 -18.44
CA LYS A 172 -2.43 -2.69 -17.72
C LYS A 172 -1.27 -2.55 -16.75
N LEU A 173 -1.44 -3.13 -15.57
CA LEU A 173 -0.45 -3.14 -14.51
C LEU A 173 -0.05 -4.59 -14.22
N ALA A 174 1.22 -4.94 -14.43
CA ALA A 174 1.77 -6.19 -13.93
C ALA A 174 2.46 -5.94 -12.59
N LEU A 175 2.16 -6.78 -11.61
CA LEU A 175 2.77 -6.79 -10.27
C LEU A 175 3.59 -8.07 -10.14
N ILE A 176 4.87 -7.95 -9.79
CA ILE A 176 5.77 -9.08 -9.54
C ILE A 176 6.34 -8.93 -8.14
N LYS A 177 6.02 -9.84 -7.24
CA LYS A 177 6.57 -9.84 -5.88
C LYS A 177 7.38 -11.12 -5.66
N PRO A 178 8.73 -11.03 -5.71
CA PRO A 178 9.60 -12.15 -5.39
C PRO A 178 9.52 -12.52 -3.90
N ASP A 179 9.98 -13.71 -3.54
CA ASP A 179 10.01 -14.17 -2.15
C ASP A 179 11.18 -13.52 -1.37
N ILE A 180 11.19 -12.17 -1.38
CA ILE A 180 12.14 -11.33 -0.69
C ILE A 180 11.37 -10.47 0.32
N ALA A 181 11.85 -10.45 1.55
CA ALA A 181 11.38 -9.55 2.60
C ALA A 181 12.39 -8.42 2.80
N ILE A 182 11.98 -7.17 2.57
CA ILE A 182 12.83 -6.00 2.74
C ILE A 182 12.42 -5.28 4.03
N SER A 183 13.39 -5.06 4.91
CA SER A 183 13.20 -4.19 6.06
C SER A 183 13.20 -2.73 5.62
N THR A 184 12.06 -2.05 5.73
CA THR A 184 11.94 -0.62 5.42
C THR A 184 12.95 0.20 6.20
N GLN A 185 13.17 -0.10 7.49
CA GLN A 185 14.14 0.59 8.32
C GLN A 185 15.56 0.46 7.75
N ARG A 186 15.96 -0.75 7.31
CA ARG A 186 17.28 -1.00 6.72
C ARG A 186 17.42 -0.29 5.36
N ALA A 187 16.37 -0.28 4.56
CA ALA A 187 16.36 0.42 3.28
C ALA A 187 16.61 1.93 3.47
N TYR A 188 15.97 2.57 4.45
CA TYR A 188 16.22 3.98 4.78
C TYR A 188 17.66 4.26 5.19
N GLN A 189 18.33 3.37 5.95
CA GLN A 189 19.71 3.55 6.42
C GLN A 189 20.73 3.59 5.28
N GLN A 190 20.40 3.05 4.12
CA GLN A 190 21.28 2.96 2.95
C GLN A 190 21.02 4.05 1.91
N ILE A 191 20.04 4.93 2.14
CA ILE A 191 19.68 6.00 1.19
C ILE A 191 20.65 7.17 1.32
N ASN A 192 21.15 7.61 0.18
CA ASN A 192 21.84 8.88 0.06
C ASN A 192 20.81 9.98 -0.28
N VAL A 193 20.41 10.74 0.74
CA VAL A 193 19.39 11.78 0.61
C VAL A 193 19.85 12.87 -0.34
N LYS A 194 19.07 13.13 -1.39
CA LYS A 194 19.30 14.20 -2.36
C LYS A 194 18.00 14.92 -2.63
N LYS A 195 18.06 16.24 -2.57
CA LYS A 195 16.89 17.02 -3.01
C LYS A 195 16.72 16.86 -4.52
N PRO A 196 15.57 16.33 -5.00
CA PRO A 196 15.34 16.16 -6.43
C PRO A 196 15.26 17.52 -7.13
N SER A 197 15.66 17.57 -8.41
CA SER A 197 15.52 18.76 -9.24
C SER A 197 14.07 19.01 -9.67
N VAL A 198 13.28 17.94 -9.76
CA VAL A 198 11.85 17.95 -10.12
C VAL A 198 11.12 16.98 -9.20
N SER A 199 10.01 17.41 -8.63
CA SER A 199 9.16 16.57 -7.78
C SER A 199 8.43 15.50 -8.61
N CYS A 200 8.23 14.32 -8.02
CA CYS A 200 7.38 13.29 -8.63
C CYS A 200 5.96 13.81 -8.91
N LYS A 201 5.45 14.77 -8.11
CA LYS A 201 4.17 15.45 -8.33
C LYS A 201 4.06 16.09 -9.71
N ASP A 202 5.16 16.70 -10.19
CA ASP A 202 5.19 17.37 -11.49
C ASP A 202 5.41 16.38 -12.63
N ILE A 203 6.23 15.35 -12.37
CA ILE A 203 6.58 14.35 -13.39
C ILE A 203 5.37 13.50 -13.81
N ILE A 204 4.49 13.15 -12.88
CA ILE A 204 3.30 12.33 -13.20
C ILE A 204 2.33 12.97 -14.20
N HIS A 205 2.39 14.29 -14.36
CA HIS A 205 1.58 15.01 -15.36
C HIS A 205 2.18 14.97 -16.78
N LYS A 206 3.42 14.48 -16.92
CA LYS A 206 4.05 14.26 -18.23
C LYS A 206 3.52 12.95 -18.84
N PRO A 207 3.66 12.76 -20.17
CA PRO A 207 3.35 11.48 -20.81
C PRO A 207 4.11 10.32 -20.14
N ILE A 208 3.46 9.19 -19.90
CA ILE A 208 4.03 8.04 -19.16
C ILE A 208 5.34 7.56 -19.74
N LYS A 209 5.51 7.65 -21.05
CA LYS A 209 6.76 7.30 -21.75
C LYS A 209 7.99 8.10 -21.30
N CYS A 210 7.78 9.30 -20.68
CA CYS A 210 8.85 10.11 -20.10
C CYS A 210 9.23 9.65 -18.69
N TRP A 211 8.36 8.88 -18.01
CA TRP A 211 8.58 8.49 -16.62
C TRP A 211 9.80 7.59 -16.44
N LYS A 212 10.13 6.79 -17.45
CA LYS A 212 11.29 5.88 -17.41
C LYS A 212 12.60 6.61 -17.06
N ASP A 213 12.76 7.82 -17.55
CA ASP A 213 13.98 8.62 -17.41
C ASP A 213 13.91 9.69 -16.33
N GLU A 214 12.72 9.94 -15.76
CA GLU A 214 12.50 11.05 -14.84
C GLU A 214 11.89 10.63 -13.49
N LEU A 215 11.07 9.58 -13.45
CA LEU A 215 10.33 9.17 -12.25
C LEU A 215 11.02 7.98 -11.58
N PHE A 216 11.72 8.21 -10.50
CA PHE A 216 12.53 7.20 -9.82
C PHE A 216 12.00 6.87 -8.43
N ASN A 217 12.36 5.69 -7.94
CA ASN A 217 12.21 5.31 -6.54
C ASN A 217 13.61 5.20 -5.92
N ASP A 218 13.92 6.08 -4.96
CA ASP A 218 15.25 6.17 -4.33
C ASP A 218 15.66 4.89 -3.62
N PHE A 219 14.70 4.04 -3.18
CA PHE A 219 15.01 2.75 -2.60
C PHE A 219 15.55 1.73 -3.61
N GLU A 220 15.32 1.91 -4.91
CA GLU A 220 15.80 0.95 -5.92
C GLU A 220 17.31 0.79 -5.89
N THR A 221 18.06 1.87 -5.72
CA THR A 221 19.53 1.80 -5.74
C THR A 221 20.08 0.88 -4.65
N PRO A 222 19.81 1.09 -3.36
CA PRO A 222 20.32 0.21 -2.31
C PRO A 222 19.71 -1.19 -2.36
N VAL A 223 18.42 -1.30 -2.67
CA VAL A 223 17.74 -2.60 -2.72
C VAL A 223 18.26 -3.46 -3.87
N PHE A 224 18.50 -2.90 -5.05
CA PHE A 224 19.04 -3.65 -6.19
C PHE A 224 20.52 -4.03 -6.02
N GLN A 225 21.27 -3.32 -5.18
CA GLN A 225 22.62 -3.72 -4.79
C GLN A 225 22.59 -4.93 -3.87
N GLU A 226 21.64 -4.97 -2.91
CA GLU A 226 21.50 -6.08 -1.98
C GLU A 226 20.79 -7.30 -2.62
N PHE A 227 19.80 -7.05 -3.49
CA PHE A 227 18.98 -8.05 -4.18
C PHE A 227 19.01 -7.82 -5.70
N PRO A 228 20.08 -8.24 -6.42
CA PRO A 228 20.23 -7.97 -7.86
C PRO A 228 19.11 -8.54 -8.72
N GLU A 229 18.45 -9.63 -8.28
CA GLU A 229 17.31 -10.23 -8.98
C GLU A 229 16.14 -9.27 -9.17
N MET A 230 15.93 -8.32 -8.25
CA MET A 230 14.88 -7.32 -8.38
C MET A 230 15.13 -6.37 -9.56
N LYS A 231 16.40 -6.04 -9.83
CA LYS A 231 16.79 -5.28 -11.02
C LYS A 231 16.49 -6.08 -12.28
N VAL A 232 16.79 -7.38 -12.28
CA VAL A 232 16.50 -8.28 -13.41
C VAL A 232 14.99 -8.33 -13.68
N ILE A 233 14.14 -8.43 -12.65
CA ILE A 233 12.68 -8.39 -12.81
C ILE A 233 12.24 -7.09 -13.50
N LYS A 234 12.76 -5.94 -13.06
CA LYS A 234 12.45 -4.64 -13.67
C LYS A 234 12.88 -4.57 -15.14
N GLU A 235 14.07 -5.06 -15.47
CA GLU A 235 14.57 -5.12 -16.83
C GLU A 235 13.72 -6.05 -17.71
N GLN A 236 13.31 -7.20 -17.19
CA GLN A 236 12.43 -8.13 -17.88
C GLN A 236 11.06 -7.51 -18.17
N LEU A 237 10.47 -6.74 -17.25
CA LEU A 237 9.23 -6.02 -17.51
C LEU A 237 9.35 -5.06 -18.68
N TYR A 238 10.47 -4.31 -18.79
CA TYR A 238 10.75 -3.48 -19.98
C TYR A 238 10.89 -4.30 -21.26
N GLN A 239 11.57 -5.47 -21.20
CA GLN A 239 11.69 -6.37 -22.34
C GLN A 239 10.34 -6.94 -22.79
N GLN A 240 9.38 -7.08 -21.87
CA GLN A 240 8.00 -7.47 -22.17
C GLN A 240 7.12 -6.31 -22.67
N GLY A 241 7.68 -5.11 -22.83
CA GLY A 241 6.98 -3.96 -23.41
C GLY A 241 6.39 -2.99 -22.37
N ALA A 242 6.80 -3.08 -21.12
CA ALA A 242 6.40 -2.05 -20.15
C ALA A 242 6.89 -0.67 -20.60
N ILE A 243 5.99 0.31 -20.61
CA ILE A 243 6.34 1.72 -20.89
C ILE A 243 6.98 2.39 -19.67
N TYR A 244 6.65 1.90 -18.47
CA TYR A 244 7.26 2.29 -17.21
C TYR A 244 7.30 1.09 -16.26
N ALA A 245 8.39 0.92 -15.51
CA ALA A 245 8.49 -0.06 -14.45
C ALA A 245 9.26 0.52 -13.25
N SER A 246 8.81 0.19 -12.03
CA SER A 246 9.44 0.66 -10.80
C SER A 246 9.13 -0.27 -9.64
N MET A 247 9.86 -0.12 -8.54
CA MET A 247 9.55 -0.75 -7.26
C MET A 247 8.49 0.07 -6.51
N SER A 248 7.55 -0.59 -5.86
CA SER A 248 6.56 0.06 -5.00
C SER A 248 7.06 0.18 -3.57
N GLY A 249 7.05 1.40 -3.02
CA GLY A 249 7.53 1.67 -1.66
C GLY A 249 8.98 1.22 -1.47
N SER A 250 9.28 0.63 -0.33
CA SER A 250 10.58 0.00 -0.04
C SER A 250 10.71 -1.42 -0.61
N GLY A 251 9.73 -1.87 -1.39
CA GLY A 251 9.70 -3.19 -2.03
C GLY A 251 8.95 -4.24 -1.17
N SER A 252 8.97 -5.51 -1.60
CA SER A 252 9.76 -6.03 -2.74
C SER A 252 8.97 -6.09 -4.07
N THR A 253 7.77 -5.55 -4.17
CA THR A 253 7.02 -5.59 -5.43
C THR A 253 7.66 -4.67 -6.47
N ILE A 254 7.96 -5.23 -7.65
CA ILE A 254 8.25 -4.50 -8.88
C ILE A 254 6.98 -4.50 -9.71
N TYR A 255 6.62 -3.35 -10.26
CA TYR A 255 5.47 -3.25 -11.15
C TYR A 255 5.87 -2.70 -12.52
N GLY A 256 5.10 -3.06 -13.54
CA GLY A 256 5.22 -2.54 -14.91
C GLY A 256 3.88 -2.04 -15.42
N ILE A 257 3.88 -0.88 -16.09
CA ILE A 257 2.71 -0.29 -16.75
C ILE A 257 2.82 -0.56 -18.25
N PHE A 258 1.72 -1.03 -18.85
CA PHE A 258 1.66 -1.41 -20.26
C PHE A 258 0.44 -0.75 -20.93
N GLU A 259 0.56 -0.42 -22.22
CA GLU A 259 -0.58 0.04 -23.04
C GLU A 259 -1.56 -1.13 -23.32
N ASP A 260 -1.00 -2.29 -23.68
CA ASP A 260 -1.73 -3.52 -23.97
C ASP A 260 -1.42 -4.60 -22.93
N GLU A 261 -2.25 -5.63 -22.86
CA GLU A 261 -2.04 -6.76 -21.97
C GLU A 261 -0.73 -7.49 -22.27
N PRO A 262 0.20 -7.57 -21.30
CA PRO A 262 1.50 -8.21 -21.53
C PRO A 262 1.33 -9.72 -21.67
N LYS A 263 1.96 -10.29 -22.70
CA LYS A 263 1.92 -11.72 -22.98
C LYS A 263 2.95 -12.45 -22.11
N ASN A 264 2.57 -13.64 -21.61
CA ASN A 264 3.47 -14.55 -20.90
C ASN A 264 4.04 -14.07 -19.54
N ILE A 265 3.53 -12.99 -18.95
CA ILE A 265 4.01 -12.49 -17.64
C ILE A 265 3.94 -13.59 -16.57
N HIS A 266 2.79 -14.26 -16.42
CA HIS A 266 2.63 -15.35 -15.44
C HIS A 266 3.59 -16.53 -15.70
N LYS A 267 3.93 -16.81 -16.95
CA LYS A 267 4.88 -17.87 -17.26
C LYS A 267 6.33 -17.45 -17.00
N LEU A 268 6.65 -16.18 -17.24
CA LEU A 268 8.00 -15.65 -17.02
C LEU A 268 8.34 -15.55 -15.53
N PHE A 269 7.34 -15.30 -14.70
CA PHE A 269 7.48 -15.09 -13.26
C PHE A 269 6.66 -16.11 -12.44
N ASP A 270 6.59 -17.35 -12.90
CA ASP A 270 5.76 -18.43 -12.33
C ASP A 270 6.15 -18.81 -10.89
N SER A 271 7.39 -18.52 -10.48
CA SER A 271 7.89 -18.73 -9.11
C SER A 271 7.59 -17.56 -8.16
N TYR A 272 6.99 -16.48 -8.64
CA TYR A 272 6.69 -15.29 -7.86
C TYR A 272 5.18 -15.02 -7.79
N PHE A 273 4.76 -14.27 -6.76
CA PHE A 273 3.42 -13.69 -6.82
C PHE A 273 3.34 -12.75 -8.03
N THR A 274 2.41 -13.05 -8.93
CA THR A 274 2.27 -12.34 -10.21
C THR A 274 0.80 -12.07 -10.49
N GLU A 275 0.46 -10.79 -10.68
CA GLU A 275 -0.89 -10.35 -11.06
C GLU A 275 -0.83 -9.37 -12.22
N VAL A 276 -1.81 -9.44 -13.12
CA VAL A 276 -2.02 -8.47 -14.19
C VAL A 276 -3.40 -7.84 -14.04
N LEU A 277 -3.44 -6.54 -13.83
CA LEU A 277 -4.63 -5.77 -13.50
C LEU A 277 -4.94 -4.76 -14.61
N THR A 278 -6.20 -4.36 -14.74
CA THR A 278 -6.62 -3.21 -15.58
C THR A 278 -6.88 -2.02 -14.66
N LEU A 279 -6.22 -0.89 -14.93
CA LEU A 279 -6.34 0.35 -14.16
C LEU A 279 -7.49 1.24 -14.68
#